data_f616111c9b946f4dc8b7fbdd9902a6c9
#
_entry.id   f616111c9b946f4dc8b7fbdd9902a6c9
#
_cell.length_a   1.000
_cell.length_b   1.000
_cell.length_c   1.000
_cell.angle_alpha   90.00
_cell.angle_beta   90.00
_cell.angle_gamma   90.00
#
_symmetry.space_group_name_H-M   'P 1'
#
loop_
_entity.id
_entity.type
_entity.pdbx_description
1 polymer ?
#
loop_
_entity_poly.entity_id
_entity_poly.type
_entity_poly.pdbx_seq_one_letter_code
_entity_poly.pdbx_strand_id
1 'polypeptide(L)'
;MDLWFDGLKRPIRLDGRAVELLPLMHEIIGTWSFREKPKNHVDPVITLWWHSGGFSRTSLWLNETKTYIDPVNAVCDFIVDLTHAYNADHPDVLCLHCAAPIINGQLVVFPNGYNQGKSTLMALLASRHIRILCDDVMPFDLSSFSGKSLGIQPRLRTPLPSGLGNNFDKFVLDHEGRRSDRFQYLNLSQEYLADFGETYPVGG
;
A
#
# COMPACT_ATOMS: atom_id res chain seq x y z
N MET A 1 -7.04 17.97 -10.27
CA MET A 1 -7.70 17.62 -9.01
C MET A 1 -6.63 17.33 -7.97
N ASP A 2 -6.85 17.72 -6.74
CA ASP A 2 -5.95 17.45 -5.62
C ASP A 2 -6.58 16.45 -4.65
N LEU A 3 -5.82 15.41 -4.27
CA LEU A 3 -6.21 14.41 -3.27
C LEU A 3 -5.52 14.72 -1.95
N TRP A 4 -6.31 14.84 -0.91
CA TRP A 4 -5.84 15.09 0.45
C TRP A 4 -5.99 13.84 1.28
N PHE A 5 -4.90 13.09 1.39
CA PHE A 5 -4.84 11.87 2.20
C PHE A 5 -4.80 12.19 3.68
N ASP A 6 -5.46 11.37 4.48
CA ASP A 6 -5.42 11.51 5.93
C ASP A 6 -3.99 11.27 6.45
N GLY A 7 -3.54 12.18 7.32
CA GLY A 7 -2.17 12.17 7.83
C GLY A 7 -1.14 12.88 6.95
N LEU A 8 -1.49 13.36 5.75
CA LEU A 8 -0.58 14.16 4.92
C LEU A 8 -0.84 15.66 5.05
N LYS A 9 0.23 16.45 5.04
CA LYS A 9 0.19 17.93 5.10
C LYS A 9 0.04 18.57 3.73
N ARG A 10 0.37 17.86 2.66
CA ARG A 10 0.37 18.36 1.27
C ARG A 10 -0.41 17.42 0.35
N PRO A 11 -1.05 17.96 -0.70
CA PRO A 11 -1.87 17.16 -1.60
C PRO A 11 -1.04 16.32 -2.57
N ILE A 12 -1.72 15.32 -3.11
CA ILE A 12 -1.32 14.59 -4.32
C ILE A 12 -2.11 15.18 -5.48
N ARG A 13 -1.48 15.50 -6.60
CA ARG A 13 -2.15 16.08 -7.77
C ARG A 13 -2.39 15.07 -8.88
N LEU A 14 -3.62 15.00 -9.34
CA LEU A 14 -4.00 14.28 -10.56
C LEU A 14 -4.32 15.26 -11.68
N ASP A 15 -3.59 15.19 -12.77
CA ASP A 15 -3.74 16.08 -13.92
C ASP A 15 -4.29 15.36 -15.15
N GLY A 16 -5.24 16.02 -15.82
CA GLY A 16 -5.89 15.49 -17.02
C GLY A 16 -6.52 14.13 -16.76
N ARG A 17 -6.26 13.17 -17.64
CA ARG A 17 -6.79 11.81 -17.55
C ARG A 17 -6.22 10.96 -16.40
N ALA A 18 -5.25 11.45 -15.63
CA ALA A 18 -4.78 10.70 -14.44
C ALA A 18 -5.90 10.51 -13.39
N VAL A 19 -6.99 11.27 -13.46
CA VAL A 19 -8.20 11.04 -12.64
C VAL A 19 -8.84 9.66 -12.88
N GLU A 20 -8.58 9.03 -14.03
CA GLU A 20 -9.02 7.66 -14.34
C GLU A 20 -8.38 6.60 -13.40
N LEU A 21 -7.32 6.95 -12.68
CA LEU A 21 -6.69 6.09 -11.67
C LEU A 21 -7.48 6.03 -10.34
N LEU A 22 -8.42 6.94 -10.07
CA LEU A 22 -9.14 7.02 -8.79
C LEU A 22 -9.80 5.70 -8.36
N PRO A 23 -10.59 5.00 -9.22
CA PRO A 23 -11.20 3.75 -8.81
C PRO A 23 -10.17 2.70 -8.41
N LEU A 24 -9.04 2.66 -9.12
CA LEU A 24 -7.94 1.76 -8.82
C LEU A 24 -7.22 2.12 -7.52
N MET A 25 -7.04 3.44 -7.26
CA MET A 25 -6.48 3.91 -5.99
C MET A 25 -7.37 3.51 -4.81
N HIS A 26 -8.70 3.68 -4.92
CA HIS A 26 -9.63 3.26 -3.86
C HIS A 26 -9.56 1.76 -3.58
N GLU A 27 -9.42 0.92 -4.60
CA GLU A 27 -9.31 -0.53 -4.40
C GLU A 27 -7.97 -0.92 -3.74
N ILE A 28 -6.86 -0.39 -4.23
CA ILE A 28 -5.52 -0.82 -3.80
C ILE A 28 -5.11 -0.19 -2.47
N ILE A 29 -5.42 1.10 -2.28
CA ILE A 29 -5.08 1.83 -1.05
C ILE A 29 -6.02 1.40 0.11
N GLY A 30 -7.16 0.80 -0.24
CA GLY A 30 -8.05 0.19 0.73
C GLY A 30 -8.69 1.22 1.66
N THR A 31 -8.33 1.18 2.96
CA THR A 31 -8.99 2.00 3.99
C THR A 31 -8.26 3.32 4.28
N TRP A 32 -7.13 3.62 3.63
CA TRP A 32 -6.49 4.92 3.77
C TRP A 32 -7.29 5.99 3.03
N SER A 33 -8.09 6.72 3.76
CA SER A 33 -9.03 7.68 3.20
C SER A 33 -8.34 8.95 2.67
N PHE A 34 -8.94 9.52 1.63
CA PHE A 34 -8.57 10.81 1.07
C PHE A 34 -9.80 11.58 0.61
N ARG A 35 -9.66 12.91 0.55
CA ARG A 35 -10.68 13.83 0.08
C ARG A 35 -10.26 14.47 -1.23
N GLU A 36 -11.15 14.45 -2.20
CA GLU A 36 -10.97 15.11 -3.48
C GLU A 36 -11.29 16.60 -3.34
N LYS A 37 -10.41 17.47 -3.83
CA LYS A 37 -10.62 18.92 -3.87
C LYS A 37 -10.18 19.50 -5.21
N PRO A 38 -10.75 20.65 -5.64
CA PRO A 38 -10.19 21.40 -6.73
C PRO A 38 -8.71 21.72 -6.48
N LYS A 39 -7.93 21.86 -7.56
CA LYS A 39 -6.54 22.30 -7.48
C LYS A 39 -6.45 23.61 -6.72
N ASN A 40 -5.48 23.71 -5.84
CA ASN A 40 -5.20 24.93 -5.10
C ASN A 40 -3.74 25.37 -5.32
N HIS A 41 -3.31 26.42 -4.60
CA HIS A 41 -1.96 26.98 -4.70
C HIS A 41 -0.91 26.20 -3.89
N VAL A 42 -1.30 25.14 -3.16
CA VAL A 42 -0.35 24.32 -2.42
C VAL A 42 0.37 23.39 -3.39
N ASP A 43 1.69 23.41 -3.33
CA ASP A 43 2.51 22.52 -4.17
C ASP A 43 2.31 21.07 -3.76
N PRO A 44 1.95 20.18 -4.69
CA PRO A 44 1.77 18.76 -4.39
C PRO A 44 3.11 18.08 -4.08
N VAL A 45 3.06 17.03 -3.27
CA VAL A 45 4.25 16.19 -3.02
C VAL A 45 4.47 15.16 -4.12
N ILE A 46 3.37 14.75 -4.78
CA ILE A 46 3.35 13.82 -5.91
C ILE A 46 2.42 14.40 -6.96
N THR A 47 2.80 14.29 -8.24
CA THR A 47 1.93 14.63 -9.37
C THR A 47 1.87 13.46 -10.32
N LEU A 48 0.65 13.06 -10.71
CA LEU A 48 0.40 12.10 -11.77
C LEU A 48 -0.35 12.80 -12.90
N TRP A 49 0.03 12.49 -14.15
CA TRP A 49 -0.63 13.00 -15.34
C TRP A 49 -0.60 11.99 -16.47
N TRP A 50 -1.47 12.17 -17.46
CA TRP A 50 -1.45 11.38 -18.68
C TRP A 50 -0.56 12.03 -19.72
N HIS A 51 0.35 11.26 -20.31
CA HIS A 51 1.21 11.73 -21.40
C HIS A 51 1.58 10.60 -22.36
N SER A 52 1.48 10.87 -23.68
CA SER A 52 1.97 9.97 -24.74
C SER A 52 1.50 8.50 -24.63
N GLY A 53 0.24 8.29 -24.23
CA GLY A 53 -0.35 6.95 -24.15
C GLY A 53 -0.08 6.20 -22.84
N GLY A 54 0.40 6.89 -21.80
CA GLY A 54 0.64 6.32 -20.49
C GLY A 54 0.45 7.31 -19.35
N PHE A 55 0.60 6.79 -18.13
CA PHE A 55 0.61 7.60 -16.92
C PHE A 55 2.04 8.00 -16.60
N SER A 56 2.26 9.27 -16.30
CA SER A 56 3.55 9.79 -15.85
C SER A 56 3.44 10.24 -14.41
N ARG A 57 4.53 10.11 -13.65
CA ARG A 57 4.60 10.46 -12.24
C ARG A 57 5.90 11.19 -11.91
N THR A 58 5.79 12.20 -11.07
CA THR A 58 6.91 12.84 -10.39
C THR A 58 6.59 13.01 -8.91
N SER A 59 7.61 13.05 -8.08
CA SER A 59 7.50 13.29 -6.64
C SER A 59 8.77 13.96 -6.11
N LEU A 60 8.77 14.40 -4.86
CA LEU A 60 9.95 14.96 -4.21
C LEU A 60 11.10 13.95 -4.03
N TRP A 61 10.82 12.66 -4.14
CA TRP A 61 11.80 11.56 -3.97
C TRP A 61 12.28 10.97 -5.29
N LEU A 62 11.74 11.43 -6.42
CA LEU A 62 12.17 10.99 -7.75
C LEU A 62 13.14 12.01 -8.38
N ASN A 63 14.27 11.51 -8.85
CA ASN A 63 15.24 12.32 -9.62
C ASN A 63 14.78 12.56 -11.07
N GLU A 64 13.82 11.75 -11.57
CA GLU A 64 13.32 11.80 -12.94
C GLU A 64 11.83 11.41 -12.99
N THR A 65 11.15 11.85 -14.03
CA THR A 65 9.78 11.42 -14.31
C THR A 65 9.74 9.94 -14.67
N LYS A 66 8.83 9.19 -14.04
CA LYS A 66 8.55 7.79 -14.37
C LYS A 66 7.28 7.69 -15.20
N THR A 67 7.27 6.80 -16.20
CA THR A 67 6.11 6.60 -17.09
C THR A 67 5.70 5.13 -17.09
N TYR A 68 4.39 4.89 -17.13
CA TYR A 68 3.75 3.59 -17.02
C TYR A 68 2.67 3.45 -18.09
N ILE A 69 2.66 2.33 -18.81
CA ILE A 69 1.56 1.96 -19.72
C ILE A 69 0.43 1.32 -18.90
N ASP A 70 0.79 0.46 -17.95
CA ASP A 70 -0.14 -0.25 -17.09
C ASP A 70 -0.54 0.61 -15.88
N PRO A 71 -1.85 0.88 -15.67
CA PRO A 71 -2.32 1.70 -14.55
C PRO A 71 -2.06 1.07 -13.17
N VAL A 72 -2.07 -0.27 -13.06
CA VAL A 72 -1.78 -0.97 -11.79
C VAL A 72 -0.33 -0.74 -11.38
N ASN A 73 0.60 -0.80 -12.34
CA ASN A 73 2.00 -0.49 -12.09
C ASN A 73 2.20 0.99 -11.71
N ALA A 74 1.44 1.91 -12.31
CA ALA A 74 1.47 3.32 -11.95
C ALA A 74 1.04 3.56 -10.50
N VAL A 75 -0.07 2.93 -10.07
CA VAL A 75 -0.57 3.02 -8.68
C VAL A 75 0.35 2.28 -7.72
N CYS A 76 0.89 1.12 -8.10
CA CYS A 76 1.83 0.37 -7.29
C CYS A 76 3.06 1.20 -6.89
N ASP A 77 3.67 1.86 -7.87
CA ASP A 77 4.85 2.68 -7.61
C ASP A 77 4.47 4.04 -6.98
N PHE A 78 3.25 4.56 -7.24
CA PHE A 78 2.72 5.72 -6.53
C PHE A 78 2.61 5.48 -5.02
N ILE A 79 2.20 4.29 -4.58
CA ILE A 79 2.11 3.93 -3.16
C ILE A 79 3.48 4.05 -2.46
N VAL A 80 4.57 3.75 -3.14
CA VAL A 80 5.92 3.92 -2.58
C VAL A 80 6.16 5.39 -2.23
N ASP A 81 5.84 6.32 -3.14
CA ASP A 81 6.01 7.75 -2.85
C ASP A 81 5.00 8.25 -1.81
N LEU A 82 3.77 7.69 -1.80
CA LEU A 82 2.76 8.01 -0.79
C LEU A 82 3.24 7.64 0.62
N THR A 83 3.89 6.48 0.77
CA THR A 83 4.49 6.06 2.05
C THR A 83 5.67 6.93 2.44
N HIS A 84 6.49 7.39 1.48
CA HIS A 84 7.54 8.38 1.73
C HIS A 84 6.96 9.72 2.19
N ALA A 85 5.85 10.18 1.57
CA ALA A 85 5.17 11.41 1.98
C ALA A 85 4.67 11.31 3.42
N TYR A 86 4.04 10.17 3.77
CA TYR A 86 3.58 9.92 5.12
C TYR A 86 4.73 9.97 6.13
N ASN A 87 5.82 9.28 5.85
CA ASN A 87 6.99 9.25 6.73
C ASN A 87 7.63 10.65 6.90
N ALA A 88 7.73 11.43 5.81
CA ALA A 88 8.26 12.79 5.85
C ALA A 88 7.41 13.74 6.72
N ASP A 89 6.09 13.53 6.76
CA ASP A 89 5.16 14.31 7.59
C ASP A 89 5.11 13.86 9.05
N HIS A 90 5.69 12.69 9.39
CA HIS A 90 5.72 12.06 10.72
C HIS A 90 7.17 11.71 11.13
N PRO A 91 8.02 12.71 11.44
CA PRO A 91 9.45 12.50 11.68
C PRO A 91 9.76 11.65 12.94
N ASP A 92 8.79 11.52 13.85
CA ASP A 92 8.92 10.71 15.07
C ASP A 92 8.62 9.22 14.85
N VAL A 93 8.28 8.82 13.61
CA VAL A 93 7.91 7.47 13.23
C VAL A 93 8.95 6.89 12.27
N LEU A 94 9.40 5.67 12.53
CA LEU A 94 10.25 4.93 11.59
C LEU A 94 9.38 4.23 10.54
N CYS A 95 9.81 4.26 9.30
CA CYS A 95 9.18 3.47 8.24
C CYS A 95 9.92 2.15 8.08
N LEU A 96 9.34 1.06 8.56
CA LEU A 96 9.93 -0.27 8.47
C LEU A 96 9.46 -0.98 7.19
N HIS A 97 10.41 -1.50 6.40
CA HIS A 97 10.11 -2.41 5.30
C HIS A 97 9.97 -3.82 5.87
N CYS A 98 8.76 -4.20 6.24
CA CYS A 98 8.47 -5.47 6.91
C CYS A 98 7.06 -5.96 6.56
N ALA A 99 6.78 -7.21 6.93
CA ALA A 99 5.43 -7.74 7.01
C ALA A 99 5.10 -8.02 8.49
N ALA A 100 3.83 -7.84 8.87
CA ALA A 100 3.42 -7.98 10.25
C ALA A 100 2.00 -8.55 10.37
N PRO A 101 1.82 -9.81 10.78
CA PRO A 101 0.53 -10.34 11.22
C PRO A 101 0.25 -9.91 12.66
N ILE A 102 -1.03 -9.91 13.02
CA ILE A 102 -1.54 -9.63 14.36
C ILE A 102 -1.87 -10.97 15.02
N ILE A 103 -1.11 -11.34 16.05
CA ILE A 103 -1.28 -12.59 16.79
C ILE A 103 -1.55 -12.27 18.27
N ASN A 104 -2.69 -12.66 18.79
CA ASN A 104 -3.11 -12.38 20.17
C ASN A 104 -3.03 -10.89 20.53
N GLY A 105 -3.39 -10.00 19.58
CA GLY A 105 -3.38 -8.57 19.78
C GLY A 105 -1.98 -7.92 19.73
N GLN A 106 -0.95 -8.64 19.32
CA GLN A 106 0.42 -8.16 19.18
C GLN A 106 0.94 -8.41 17.77
N LEU A 107 1.92 -7.61 17.33
CA LEU A 107 2.58 -7.78 16.05
C LEU A 107 3.76 -8.76 16.17
N VAL A 108 3.83 -9.66 15.21
CA VAL A 108 5.05 -10.43 14.94
C VAL A 108 5.68 -9.81 13.68
N VAL A 109 6.82 -9.16 13.84
CA VAL A 109 7.45 -8.41 12.74
C VAL A 109 8.42 -9.31 11.98
N PHE A 110 8.21 -9.43 10.67
CA PHE A 110 9.12 -10.09 9.73
C PHE A 110 9.93 -9.02 8.98
N PRO A 111 11.10 -8.63 9.51
CA PRO A 111 11.90 -7.60 8.86
C PRO A 111 12.55 -8.17 7.61
N ASN A 112 12.75 -7.26 6.70
CA ASN A 112 13.65 -7.23 5.57
C ASN A 112 13.96 -8.50 4.75
N GLY A 113 14.11 -8.25 3.49
CA GLY A 113 14.59 -9.10 2.39
C GLY A 113 13.67 -8.99 1.20
N TYR A 114 14.19 -8.47 0.10
CA TYR A 114 13.49 -8.54 -1.18
C TYR A 114 13.33 -10.01 -1.58
N ASN A 115 12.15 -10.37 -2.09
CA ASN A 115 11.85 -11.71 -2.64
C ASN A 115 11.92 -12.88 -1.62
N GLN A 116 11.72 -12.63 -0.33
CA GLN A 116 11.74 -13.67 0.72
C GLN A 116 10.35 -14.24 1.05
N GLY A 117 9.35 -13.98 0.21
CA GLY A 117 8.01 -14.54 0.37
C GLY A 117 7.14 -13.89 1.46
N LYS A 118 7.48 -12.67 1.95
CA LYS A 118 6.70 -11.99 2.99
C LYS A 118 5.22 -11.85 2.62
N SER A 119 4.91 -11.28 1.45
CA SER A 119 3.52 -11.12 1.01
C SER A 119 2.80 -12.46 0.84
N THR A 120 3.51 -13.50 0.36
CA THR A 120 2.98 -14.87 0.30
C THR A 120 2.66 -15.40 1.69
N LEU A 121 3.55 -15.19 2.67
CA LEU A 121 3.32 -15.56 4.05
C LEU A 121 2.11 -14.84 4.64
N MET A 122 1.97 -13.52 4.38
CA MET A 122 0.81 -12.75 4.84
C MET A 122 -0.49 -13.28 4.23
N ALA A 123 -0.53 -13.57 2.94
CA ALA A 123 -1.69 -14.16 2.29
C ALA A 123 -2.01 -15.57 2.85
N LEU A 124 -0.98 -16.38 3.14
CA LEU A 124 -1.15 -17.69 3.76
C LEU A 124 -1.71 -17.58 5.20
N LEU A 125 -1.25 -16.62 5.98
CA LEU A 125 -1.77 -16.38 7.33
C LEU A 125 -3.20 -15.84 7.27
N ALA A 126 -3.50 -14.91 6.37
CA ALA A 126 -4.86 -14.41 6.14
C ALA A 126 -5.81 -15.55 5.73
N SER A 127 -5.37 -16.49 4.88
CA SER A 127 -6.17 -17.68 4.52
C SER A 127 -6.49 -18.61 5.71
N ARG A 128 -5.85 -18.40 6.85
CA ARG A 128 -6.07 -19.09 8.11
C ARG A 128 -6.73 -18.19 9.16
N HIS A 129 -7.38 -17.11 8.73
CA HIS A 129 -8.05 -16.11 9.58
C HIS A 129 -7.10 -15.42 10.58
N ILE A 130 -5.81 -15.33 10.26
CA ILE A 130 -4.88 -14.48 11.01
C ILE A 130 -4.86 -13.12 10.33
N ARG A 131 -5.32 -12.11 11.06
CA ARG A 131 -5.38 -10.72 10.57
C ARG A 131 -3.97 -10.17 10.37
N ILE A 132 -3.75 -9.41 9.32
CA ILE A 132 -2.45 -8.78 9.01
C ILE A 132 -2.52 -7.27 9.18
N LEU A 133 -1.41 -6.67 9.61
CA LEU A 133 -1.26 -5.22 9.66
C LEU A 133 -0.73 -4.67 8.34
N CYS A 134 0.29 -5.31 7.79
CA CYS A 134 0.92 -4.94 6.52
C CYS A 134 1.69 -6.11 5.90
N ASP A 135 1.99 -6.01 4.59
CA ASP A 135 2.84 -6.97 3.87
C ASP A 135 4.16 -6.38 3.35
N ASP A 136 4.32 -5.06 3.40
CA ASP A 136 5.47 -4.38 2.80
C ASP A 136 6.02 -3.22 3.65
N VAL A 137 5.15 -2.32 4.14
CA VAL A 137 5.55 -1.10 4.86
C VAL A 137 4.73 -0.91 6.12
N MET A 138 5.41 -0.57 7.22
CA MET A 138 4.81 -0.30 8.53
C MET A 138 5.43 0.94 9.16
N PRO A 139 4.67 2.02 9.36
CA PRO A 139 5.04 3.08 10.29
C PRO A 139 5.16 2.52 11.71
N PHE A 140 6.30 2.76 12.35
CA PHE A 140 6.61 2.24 13.68
C PHE A 140 6.93 3.37 14.64
N ASP A 141 6.17 3.50 15.70
CA ASP A 141 6.37 4.48 16.77
C ASP A 141 7.30 3.91 17.84
N LEU A 142 8.47 4.51 17.98
CA LEU A 142 9.47 4.11 18.98
C LEU A 142 9.02 4.39 20.43
N SER A 143 8.17 5.41 20.64
CA SER A 143 7.74 5.80 21.98
C SER A 143 6.74 4.82 22.58
N SER A 144 5.80 4.35 21.78
CA SER A 144 4.78 3.37 22.17
C SER A 144 5.16 1.93 21.84
N PHE A 145 6.27 1.72 21.12
CA PHE A 145 6.73 0.44 20.60
C PHE A 145 5.64 -0.28 19.82
N SER A 146 4.95 0.45 18.95
CA SER A 146 3.80 -0.06 18.19
C SER A 146 3.92 0.23 16.70
N GLY A 147 3.36 -0.68 15.89
CA GLY A 147 3.20 -0.51 14.45
C GLY A 147 1.81 0.02 14.11
N LYS A 148 1.71 0.84 13.06
CA LYS A 148 0.48 1.40 12.53
C LYS A 148 0.18 0.85 11.15
N SER A 149 -1.09 0.50 10.89
CA SER A 149 -1.56 0.12 9.57
C SER A 149 -1.71 1.35 8.66
N LEU A 150 -1.29 1.22 7.42
CA LEU A 150 -1.62 2.14 6.33
C LEU A 150 -2.87 1.69 5.55
N GLY A 151 -3.44 0.54 5.86
CA GLY A 151 -4.66 0.02 5.22
C GLY A 151 -4.49 -0.35 3.74
N ILE A 152 -3.26 -0.52 3.28
CA ILE A 152 -2.93 -0.82 1.88
C ILE A 152 -3.10 -2.31 1.62
N GLN A 153 -3.79 -2.66 0.52
CA GLN A 153 -4.02 -4.05 0.13
C GLN A 153 -2.70 -4.77 -0.18
N PRO A 154 -2.52 -6.01 0.29
CA PRO A 154 -1.32 -6.78 0.02
C PRO A 154 -1.24 -7.19 -1.44
N ARG A 155 0.00 -7.36 -1.91
CA ARG A 155 0.27 -7.74 -3.31
C ARG A 155 1.18 -8.95 -3.41
N LEU A 156 0.77 -9.90 -4.24
CA LEU A 156 1.55 -11.06 -4.61
C LEU A 156 2.30 -10.81 -5.92
N ARG A 157 3.51 -11.31 -6.04
CA ARG A 157 4.24 -11.28 -7.31
C ARG A 157 3.70 -12.33 -8.27
N THR A 158 3.73 -12.01 -9.57
CA THR A 158 3.42 -12.96 -10.64
C THR A 158 4.72 -13.59 -11.18
N PRO A 159 4.72 -14.90 -11.54
CA PRO A 159 3.61 -15.84 -11.37
C PRO A 159 3.30 -16.08 -9.89
N LEU A 160 2.03 -16.36 -9.59
CA LEU A 160 1.61 -16.64 -8.21
C LEU A 160 2.35 -17.88 -7.66
N PRO A 161 2.66 -17.91 -6.36
CA PRO A 161 3.27 -19.06 -5.73
C PRO A 161 2.34 -20.28 -5.84
N SER A 162 2.92 -21.45 -6.10
CA SER A 162 2.20 -22.73 -6.23
C SER A 162 2.62 -23.68 -5.13
N GLY A 163 1.80 -24.72 -4.87
CA GLY A 163 2.13 -25.79 -3.92
C GLY A 163 1.90 -25.45 -2.46
N LEU A 164 1.22 -24.34 -2.15
CA LEU A 164 0.88 -23.96 -0.77
C LEU A 164 -0.44 -24.58 -0.26
N GLY A 165 -1.10 -25.36 -1.13
CA GLY A 165 -2.30 -26.12 -0.81
C GLY A 165 -3.59 -25.46 -1.31
N ASN A 166 -4.62 -26.30 -1.51
CA ASN A 166 -5.88 -25.88 -2.13
C ASN A 166 -6.60 -24.76 -1.38
N ASN A 167 -6.47 -24.67 -0.06
CA ASN A 167 -7.10 -23.60 0.73
C ASN A 167 -6.46 -22.24 0.43
N PHE A 168 -5.14 -22.20 0.25
CA PHE A 168 -4.44 -20.97 -0.14
C PHE A 168 -4.84 -20.54 -1.56
N ASP A 169 -4.82 -21.48 -2.51
CA ASP A 169 -5.16 -21.20 -3.91
C ASP A 169 -6.60 -20.67 -4.01
N LYS A 170 -7.54 -21.30 -3.29
CA LYS A 170 -8.91 -20.83 -3.20
C LYS A 170 -9.02 -19.45 -2.57
N PHE A 171 -8.32 -19.21 -1.46
CA PHE A 171 -8.33 -17.90 -0.79
C PHE A 171 -7.85 -16.78 -1.72
N VAL A 172 -6.75 -17.01 -2.46
CA VAL A 172 -6.23 -16.03 -3.42
C VAL A 172 -7.23 -15.75 -4.55
N LEU A 173 -7.93 -16.78 -5.02
CA LEU A 173 -8.95 -16.66 -6.05
C LEU A 173 -10.19 -15.90 -5.53
N ASP A 174 -10.69 -16.26 -4.33
CA ASP A 174 -11.87 -15.63 -3.72
C ASP A 174 -11.63 -14.15 -3.37
N HIS A 175 -10.37 -13.74 -3.20
CA HIS A 175 -9.97 -12.36 -2.86
C HIS A 175 -9.15 -11.71 -3.98
N GLU A 176 -9.33 -12.14 -5.23
CA GLU A 176 -8.60 -11.57 -6.36
C GLU A 176 -8.94 -10.08 -6.53
N GLY A 177 -7.91 -9.24 -6.45
CA GLY A 177 -7.96 -7.81 -6.75
C GLY A 177 -7.31 -7.47 -8.09
N ARG A 178 -6.85 -6.25 -8.25
CA ARG A 178 -6.23 -5.77 -9.49
C ARG A 178 -4.90 -6.47 -9.78
N ARG A 179 -4.67 -6.68 -11.07
CA ARG A 179 -3.50 -7.40 -11.56
C ARG A 179 -2.77 -6.62 -12.66
N SER A 180 -1.45 -6.72 -12.65
CA SER A 180 -0.55 -6.33 -13.76
C SER A 180 0.29 -7.53 -14.18
N ASP A 181 1.23 -7.31 -15.09
CA ASP A 181 2.27 -8.29 -15.43
C ASP A 181 3.20 -8.62 -14.25
N ARG A 182 3.36 -7.69 -13.29
CA ARG A 182 4.28 -7.81 -12.15
C ARG A 182 3.62 -8.31 -10.87
N PHE A 183 2.38 -7.93 -10.62
CA PHE A 183 1.70 -8.12 -9.34
C PHE A 183 0.22 -8.44 -9.49
N GLN A 184 -0.30 -9.16 -8.50
CA GLN A 184 -1.72 -9.30 -8.23
C GLN A 184 -2.00 -8.81 -6.81
N TYR A 185 -2.85 -7.80 -6.67
CA TYR A 185 -3.35 -7.37 -5.38
C TYR A 185 -4.42 -8.33 -4.87
N LEU A 186 -4.51 -8.44 -3.55
CA LEU A 186 -5.65 -9.08 -2.91
C LEU A 186 -6.64 -7.99 -2.49
N ASN A 187 -7.93 -8.29 -2.52
CA ASN A 187 -9.00 -7.41 -2.04
C ASN A 187 -9.51 -7.97 -0.71
N LEU A 188 -8.80 -7.65 0.37
CA LEU A 188 -9.09 -8.15 1.71
C LEU A 188 -10.02 -7.20 2.47
N SER A 189 -11.01 -7.78 3.16
CA SER A 189 -11.87 -7.05 4.09
C SER A 189 -11.16 -6.82 5.44
N GLN A 190 -11.80 -6.04 6.31
CA GLN A 190 -11.36 -5.77 7.69
C GLN A 190 -11.19 -7.04 8.55
N GLU A 191 -11.78 -8.15 8.13
CA GLU A 191 -11.56 -9.45 8.78
C GLU A 191 -10.10 -9.90 8.66
N TYR A 192 -9.44 -9.58 7.55
CA TYR A 192 -8.08 -10.06 7.21
C TYR A 192 -7.02 -8.97 7.26
N LEU A 193 -7.38 -7.71 7.00
CA LEU A 193 -6.46 -6.58 6.94
C LEU A 193 -6.86 -5.50 7.95
N ALA A 194 -5.90 -4.96 8.67
CA ALA A 194 -6.13 -3.84 9.58
C ALA A 194 -6.40 -2.54 8.80
N ASP A 195 -7.35 -1.75 9.29
CA ASP A 195 -7.69 -0.46 8.70
C ASP A 195 -6.59 0.58 8.88
N PHE A 196 -6.61 1.61 8.04
CA PHE A 196 -5.73 2.76 8.22
C PHE A 196 -5.86 3.34 9.62
N GLY A 197 -4.72 3.53 10.26
CA GLY A 197 -4.64 4.14 11.59
C GLY A 197 -4.73 3.16 12.77
N GLU A 198 -5.13 1.89 12.56
CA GLU A 198 -5.06 0.91 13.63
C GLU A 198 -3.61 0.67 14.06
N THR A 199 -3.42 0.55 15.38
CA THR A 199 -2.10 0.37 15.99
C THR A 199 -2.08 -0.84 16.89
N TYR A 200 -0.96 -1.58 16.86
CA TYR A 200 -0.75 -2.74 17.70
C TYR A 200 0.67 -2.74 18.26
N PRO A 201 0.87 -3.16 19.54
CA PRO A 201 2.20 -3.28 20.11
C PRO A 201 2.97 -4.42 19.44
N VAL A 202 4.29 -4.28 19.35
CA VAL A 202 5.16 -5.37 18.92
C VAL A 202 5.35 -6.33 20.08
N GLY A 203 5.11 -7.62 19.83
CA GLY A 203 5.33 -8.68 20.78
C GLY A 203 6.82 -8.85 21.13
N GLY A 204 7.12 -9.01 22.41
CA GLY A 204 8.45 -9.30 22.92
C GLY A 204 8.64 -10.81 23.16
#